data_4be5fe8837002425e1a3d9404a9fe2b6
#
_entry.id   4be5fe8837002425e1a3d9404a9fe2b6
#
_cell.length_a   1.000
_cell.length_b   1.000
_cell.length_c   1.000
_cell.angle_alpha   90.00
_cell.angle_beta   90.00
_cell.angle_gamma   90.00
#
_symmetry.space_group_name_H-M   'P 1'
#
loop_
_entity.id
_entity.type
_entity.pdbx_description
1 polymer ?
#
loop_
_entity_poly.entity_id
_entity_poly.type
_entity_poly.pdbx_seq_one_letter_code
_entity_poly.pdbx_strand_id
1 'polypeptide(L)'
;MIRPKSKTLGDLLDEMSVTRGSQTALVFGDVNISFSEWRKEVDKFARSLLSVGIKHGDRVAVLASNRPEWLIAAFAIAKIGAVMTAVSTFSTSRELNWCLNQSGAAALIMLSKIRGQDFLAEIRADCPELSEQQPFAFDSPALPELKTVITIDGETEGAIASWSDFMNRNSLYSEEALLDAQASVNPEDICYILYTSGSTASPKGVMLAHKGVIENGFDIGERQHLTEKDRLWLAVPLFWSFGSANALPAIMTHGGTIVLQESFDADRALTII
;
A
#
# COMPACT_ATOMS: atom_id res chain seq x y z
N MET A 1 -19.51 -18.52 -6.36
CA MET A 1 -18.50 -18.74 -5.29
C MET A 1 -19.06 -18.29 -3.94
N ILE A 2 -18.53 -18.75 -2.79
CA ILE A 2 -19.00 -18.25 -1.47
C ILE A 2 -18.36 -16.89 -1.24
N ARG A 3 -19.19 -15.88 -0.96
CA ARG A 3 -18.73 -14.53 -0.63
C ARG A 3 -17.84 -14.56 0.62
N PRO A 4 -16.69 -13.84 0.65
CA PRO A 4 -15.87 -13.73 1.86
C PRO A 4 -16.69 -13.21 3.04
N LYS A 5 -16.39 -13.72 4.23
CA LYS A 5 -17.03 -13.25 5.48
C LYS A 5 -16.43 -11.94 5.95
N SER A 6 -15.19 -11.73 5.60
CA SER A 6 -14.39 -10.55 5.95
C SER A 6 -15.00 -9.26 5.41
N LYS A 7 -14.92 -8.20 6.20
CA LYS A 7 -15.45 -6.87 5.87
C LYS A 7 -14.38 -5.79 5.86
N THR A 8 -13.17 -6.10 6.31
CA THR A 8 -11.99 -5.23 6.22
C THR A 8 -10.92 -5.88 5.34
N LEU A 9 -10.03 -5.09 4.76
CA LEU A 9 -8.95 -5.62 3.90
C LEU A 9 -7.96 -6.49 4.70
N GLY A 10 -7.69 -6.13 5.96
CA GLY A 10 -6.85 -6.94 6.84
C GLY A 10 -7.47 -8.33 7.07
N ASP A 11 -8.75 -8.37 7.44
CA ASP A 11 -9.47 -9.65 7.65
C ASP A 11 -9.58 -10.46 6.37
N LEU A 12 -9.75 -9.82 5.21
CA LEU A 12 -9.80 -10.53 3.92
C LEU A 12 -8.51 -11.29 3.64
N LEU A 13 -7.34 -10.67 3.90
CA LEU A 13 -6.07 -11.37 3.74
C LEU A 13 -5.91 -12.50 4.75
N ASP A 14 -6.36 -12.32 5.99
CA ASP A 14 -6.36 -13.36 7.01
C ASP A 14 -7.25 -14.54 6.60
N GLU A 15 -8.47 -14.28 6.12
CA GLU A 15 -9.38 -15.31 5.61
C GLU A 15 -8.76 -16.08 4.44
N MET A 16 -8.14 -15.39 3.49
CA MET A 16 -7.44 -16.03 2.38
C MET A 16 -6.23 -16.85 2.86
N SER A 17 -5.46 -16.36 3.83
CA SER A 17 -4.32 -17.09 4.37
C SER A 17 -4.72 -18.37 5.13
N VAL A 18 -5.88 -18.39 5.76
CA VAL A 18 -6.42 -19.57 6.44
C VAL A 18 -6.99 -20.58 5.44
N THR A 19 -7.73 -20.11 4.45
CA THR A 19 -8.45 -20.98 3.50
C THR A 19 -7.59 -21.46 2.34
N ARG A 20 -6.54 -20.71 1.98
CA ARG A 20 -5.69 -20.90 0.77
C ARG A 20 -4.20 -20.65 1.04
N GLY A 21 -3.75 -20.84 2.29
CA GLY A 21 -2.44 -20.38 2.76
C GLY A 21 -1.25 -20.75 1.88
N SER A 22 -1.20 -21.98 1.35
CA SER A 22 -0.09 -22.46 0.49
C SER A 22 -0.25 -22.10 -0.99
N GLN A 23 -1.41 -21.56 -1.40
CA GLN A 23 -1.64 -21.15 -2.78
C GLN A 23 -0.87 -19.86 -3.07
N THR A 24 -0.28 -19.75 -4.27
CA THR A 24 0.36 -18.51 -4.74
C THR A 24 -0.66 -17.38 -4.83
N ALA A 25 -0.41 -16.32 -4.08
CA ALA A 25 -1.21 -15.10 -4.09
C ALA A 25 -0.64 -14.05 -5.05
N LEU A 26 0.69 -13.87 -5.02
CA LEU A 26 1.41 -12.86 -5.80
C LEU A 26 2.53 -13.48 -6.61
N VAL A 27 2.69 -12.99 -7.83
CA VAL A 27 3.83 -13.28 -8.71
C VAL A 27 4.43 -11.96 -9.17
N PHE A 28 5.75 -11.80 -9.00
CA PHE A 28 6.49 -10.62 -9.46
C PHE A 28 7.86 -11.05 -10.00
N GLY A 29 8.02 -11.06 -11.31
CA GLY A 29 9.18 -11.69 -11.95
C GLY A 29 9.27 -13.17 -11.59
N ASP A 30 10.41 -13.58 -11.04
CA ASP A 30 10.65 -14.97 -10.59
C ASP A 30 10.19 -15.22 -9.15
N VAL A 31 9.72 -14.19 -8.46
CA VAL A 31 9.27 -14.30 -7.06
C VAL A 31 7.80 -14.71 -7.01
N ASN A 32 7.52 -15.79 -6.28
CA ASN A 32 6.17 -16.27 -5.97
C ASN A 32 5.96 -16.15 -4.46
N ILE A 33 4.86 -15.54 -4.05
CA ILE A 33 4.49 -15.33 -2.65
C ILE A 33 3.12 -15.97 -2.41
N SER A 34 3.04 -16.88 -1.45
CA SER A 34 1.78 -17.50 -1.04
C SER A 34 0.93 -16.55 -0.19
N PHE A 35 -0.37 -16.85 0.00
CA PHE A 35 -1.22 -16.07 0.90
C PHE A 35 -0.68 -16.05 2.34
N SER A 36 -0.13 -17.17 2.83
CA SER A 36 0.47 -17.22 4.17
C SER A 36 1.75 -16.39 4.30
N GLU A 37 2.59 -16.38 3.27
CA GLU A 37 3.80 -15.55 3.27
C GLU A 37 3.44 -14.07 3.17
N TRP A 38 2.51 -13.71 2.29
CA TRP A 38 2.03 -12.33 2.18
C TRP A 38 1.47 -11.82 3.51
N ARG A 39 0.59 -12.60 4.15
CA ARG A 39 0.07 -12.26 5.47
C ARG A 39 1.18 -12.03 6.50
N LYS A 40 2.20 -12.89 6.56
CA LYS A 40 3.33 -12.74 7.48
C LYS A 40 4.08 -11.43 7.28
N GLU A 41 4.35 -11.05 6.03
CA GLU A 41 5.02 -9.78 5.72
C GLU A 41 4.13 -8.57 6.04
N VAL A 42 2.82 -8.67 5.81
CA VAL A 42 1.83 -7.66 6.21
C VAL A 42 1.80 -7.51 7.73
N ASP A 43 1.78 -8.60 8.50
CA ASP A 43 1.77 -8.56 9.97
C ASP A 43 3.06 -7.92 10.53
N LYS A 44 4.22 -8.22 9.94
CA LYS A 44 5.49 -7.57 10.30
C LYS A 44 5.45 -6.07 10.03
N PHE A 45 5.03 -5.68 8.82
CA PHE A 45 4.98 -4.28 8.43
C PHE A 45 3.97 -3.49 9.28
N ALA A 46 2.81 -4.08 9.60
CA ALA A 46 1.79 -3.49 10.47
C ALA A 46 2.33 -3.22 11.88
N ARG A 47 3.05 -4.18 12.48
CA ARG A 47 3.73 -3.97 13.78
C ARG A 47 4.81 -2.90 13.71
N SER A 48 5.52 -2.81 12.58
CA SER A 48 6.50 -1.73 12.37
C SER A 48 5.83 -0.36 12.29
N LEU A 49 4.67 -0.24 11.63
CA LEU A 49 3.87 0.99 11.62
C LEU A 49 3.44 1.40 13.04
N LEU A 50 2.93 0.46 13.83
CA LEU A 50 2.57 0.70 15.22
C LEU A 50 3.77 1.15 16.05
N SER A 51 4.99 0.60 15.79
CA SER A 51 6.22 0.93 16.52
C SER A 51 6.72 2.36 16.31
N VAL A 52 6.29 3.02 15.23
CA VAL A 52 6.60 4.43 14.95
C VAL A 52 5.41 5.35 15.24
N GLY A 53 4.40 4.84 15.95
CA GLY A 53 3.27 5.62 16.44
C GLY A 53 2.13 5.80 15.44
N ILE A 54 2.14 5.12 14.29
CA ILE A 54 0.99 5.11 13.36
C ILE A 54 -0.17 4.37 14.02
N LYS A 55 -1.33 4.95 14.00
CA LYS A 55 -2.54 4.44 14.66
C LYS A 55 -3.77 4.57 13.75
N HIS A 56 -4.88 4.06 14.22
CA HIS A 56 -6.18 4.15 13.55
C HIS A 56 -6.50 5.59 13.12
N GLY A 57 -6.87 5.76 11.86
CA GLY A 57 -7.19 7.04 11.24
C GLY A 57 -5.99 7.86 10.75
N ASP A 58 -4.74 7.50 11.07
CA ASP A 58 -3.57 8.16 10.51
C ASP A 58 -3.41 7.85 9.02
N ARG A 59 -2.85 8.80 8.25
CA ARG A 59 -2.63 8.61 6.83
C ARG A 59 -1.17 8.25 6.59
N VAL A 60 -0.99 7.22 5.75
CA VAL A 60 0.33 6.77 5.29
C VAL A 60 0.37 6.88 3.77
N ALA A 61 1.23 7.74 3.26
CA ALA A 61 1.42 7.92 1.82
C ALA A 61 2.30 6.81 1.24
N VAL A 62 1.93 6.31 0.06
CA VAL A 62 2.71 5.33 -0.69
C VAL A 62 2.93 5.81 -2.11
N LEU A 63 4.21 6.01 -2.48
CA LEU A 63 4.67 6.42 -3.80
C LEU A 63 5.56 5.33 -4.37
N ALA A 64 4.98 4.36 -5.03
CA ALA A 64 5.71 3.25 -5.65
C ALA A 64 4.99 2.70 -6.88
N SER A 65 5.75 2.08 -7.78
CA SER A 65 5.23 1.28 -8.88
C SER A 65 4.57 -0.02 -8.39
N ASN A 66 3.99 -0.80 -9.32
CA ASN A 66 3.38 -2.10 -9.00
C ASN A 66 4.44 -3.09 -8.51
N ARG A 67 4.44 -3.40 -7.22
CA ARG A 67 5.41 -4.29 -6.59
C ARG A 67 4.85 -4.90 -5.30
N PRO A 68 5.43 -6.01 -4.82
CA PRO A 68 4.96 -6.65 -3.59
C PRO A 68 4.93 -5.71 -2.38
N GLU A 69 5.91 -4.82 -2.24
CA GLU A 69 6.00 -3.87 -1.12
C GLU A 69 4.83 -2.90 -1.09
N TRP A 70 4.30 -2.49 -2.26
CA TRP A 70 3.08 -1.69 -2.34
C TRP A 70 1.89 -2.41 -1.73
N LEU A 71 1.73 -3.70 -2.06
CA LEU A 71 0.64 -4.52 -1.54
C LEU A 71 0.82 -4.85 -0.05
N ILE A 72 2.06 -5.11 0.40
CA ILE A 72 2.37 -5.32 1.81
C ILE A 72 2.00 -4.06 2.61
N ALA A 73 2.43 -2.88 2.15
CA ALA A 73 2.11 -1.61 2.79
C ALA A 73 0.60 -1.36 2.83
N ALA A 74 -0.12 -1.54 1.70
CA ALA A 74 -1.56 -1.31 1.61
C ALA A 74 -2.35 -2.13 2.62
N PHE A 75 -2.07 -3.44 2.70
CA PHE A 75 -2.78 -4.33 3.61
C PHE A 75 -2.36 -4.13 5.08
N ALA A 76 -1.11 -3.79 5.34
CA ALA A 76 -0.64 -3.49 6.69
C ALA A 76 -1.24 -2.19 7.25
N ILE A 77 -1.29 -1.14 6.44
CA ILE A 77 -1.94 0.13 6.77
C ILE A 77 -3.42 -0.10 7.08
N ALA A 78 -4.10 -0.82 6.18
CA ALA A 78 -5.51 -1.15 6.32
C ALA A 78 -5.79 -2.02 7.57
N LYS A 79 -4.87 -2.95 7.91
CA LYS A 79 -5.01 -3.88 9.03
C LYS A 79 -5.03 -3.19 10.39
N ILE A 80 -4.33 -2.08 10.54
CA ILE A 80 -4.32 -1.29 11.79
C ILE A 80 -5.31 -0.12 11.78
N GLY A 81 -6.21 -0.05 10.80
CA GLY A 81 -7.19 1.03 10.65
C GLY A 81 -6.60 2.37 10.22
N ALA A 82 -5.35 2.40 9.78
CA ALA A 82 -4.77 3.58 9.14
C ALA A 82 -5.26 3.68 7.68
N VAL A 83 -5.09 4.86 7.09
CA VAL A 83 -5.61 5.19 5.75
C VAL A 83 -4.45 5.32 4.77
N MET A 84 -4.43 4.48 3.74
CA MET A 84 -3.43 4.58 2.70
C MET A 84 -3.74 5.74 1.76
N THR A 85 -2.80 6.67 1.62
CA THR A 85 -2.80 7.72 0.60
C THR A 85 -1.97 7.25 -0.58
N ALA A 86 -2.61 6.79 -1.65
CA ALA A 86 -1.91 6.31 -2.84
C ALA A 86 -1.51 7.48 -3.74
N VAL A 87 -0.20 7.72 -3.85
CA VAL A 87 0.37 8.81 -4.64
C VAL A 87 0.73 8.32 -6.05
N SER A 88 0.39 9.10 -7.05
CA SER A 88 0.69 8.78 -8.44
C SER A 88 2.20 8.83 -8.72
N THR A 89 2.73 7.81 -9.40
CA THR A 89 4.11 7.80 -9.90
C THR A 89 4.35 8.74 -11.11
N PHE A 90 3.31 9.45 -11.53
CA PHE A 90 3.37 10.52 -12.53
C PHE A 90 3.26 11.92 -11.91
N SER A 91 3.19 12.01 -10.57
CA SER A 91 3.10 13.28 -9.87
C SER A 91 4.34 14.11 -10.08
N THR A 92 4.15 15.41 -10.24
CA THR A 92 5.22 16.40 -10.08
C THR A 92 5.57 16.56 -8.60
N SER A 93 6.73 17.16 -8.28
CA SER A 93 7.11 17.51 -6.90
C SER A 93 6.02 18.31 -6.19
N ARG A 94 5.46 19.31 -6.89
CA ARG A 94 4.36 20.12 -6.35
C ARG A 94 3.12 19.31 -6.02
N GLU A 95 2.74 18.35 -6.86
CA GLU A 95 1.59 17.46 -6.60
C GLU A 95 1.86 16.50 -5.47
N LEU A 96 3.08 15.95 -5.37
CA LEU A 96 3.49 15.12 -4.25
C LEU A 96 3.37 15.89 -2.92
N ASN A 97 3.98 17.07 -2.83
CA ASN A 97 3.87 17.94 -1.66
C ASN A 97 2.43 18.30 -1.32
N TRP A 98 1.62 18.60 -2.35
CA TRP A 98 0.18 18.83 -2.17
C TRP A 98 -0.52 17.63 -1.55
N CYS A 99 -0.30 16.41 -2.08
CA CYS A 99 -0.91 15.19 -1.58
C CYS A 99 -0.51 14.90 -0.13
N LEU A 100 0.77 15.07 0.22
CA LEU A 100 1.28 14.86 1.58
C LEU A 100 0.66 15.83 2.58
N ASN A 101 0.63 17.12 2.25
CA ASN A 101 0.04 18.14 3.11
C ASN A 101 -1.48 18.02 3.20
N GLN A 102 -2.17 17.84 2.07
CA GLN A 102 -3.63 17.78 2.03
C GLN A 102 -4.18 16.54 2.75
N SER A 103 -3.49 15.39 2.64
CA SER A 103 -3.86 14.20 3.41
C SER A 103 -3.40 14.29 4.86
N GLY A 104 -2.43 15.12 5.19
CA GLY A 104 -1.78 15.12 6.49
C GLY A 104 -1.09 13.79 6.75
N ALA A 105 -0.29 13.30 5.79
CA ALA A 105 0.38 12.02 5.87
C ALA A 105 1.42 12.02 7.01
N ALA A 106 1.30 11.08 7.95
CA ALA A 106 2.23 10.89 9.05
C ALA A 106 3.48 10.08 8.66
N ALA A 107 3.35 9.25 7.62
CA ALA A 107 4.47 8.50 7.05
C ALA A 107 4.41 8.51 5.52
N LEU A 108 5.58 8.42 4.89
CA LEU A 108 5.78 8.26 3.45
C LEU A 108 6.62 7.02 3.18
N ILE A 109 6.09 6.11 2.38
CA ILE A 109 6.78 4.93 1.86
C ILE A 109 6.98 5.17 0.37
N MET A 110 8.23 5.12 -0.11
CA MET A 110 8.51 5.51 -1.49
C MET A 110 9.63 4.73 -2.15
N LEU A 111 9.62 4.70 -3.48
CA LEU A 111 10.82 4.51 -4.27
C LEU A 111 11.52 5.86 -4.42
N SER A 112 12.83 5.87 -4.25
CA SER A 112 13.64 7.08 -4.40
C SER A 112 13.57 7.64 -5.82
N LYS A 113 13.59 6.71 -6.81
CA LYS A 113 13.54 7.06 -8.24
C LYS A 113 12.51 6.24 -8.98
N ILE A 114 11.70 6.90 -9.80
CA ILE A 114 10.70 6.23 -10.64
C ILE A 114 10.75 6.87 -12.05
N ARG A 115 10.91 6.03 -13.09
CA ARG A 115 10.88 6.48 -14.49
C ARG A 115 11.82 7.66 -14.81
N GLY A 116 12.98 7.71 -14.14
CA GLY A 116 13.97 8.77 -14.32
C GLY A 116 13.76 10.04 -13.49
N GLN A 117 12.65 10.16 -12.77
CA GLN A 117 12.40 11.24 -11.80
C GLN A 117 12.96 10.83 -10.43
N ASP A 118 13.72 11.71 -9.80
CA ASP A 118 14.31 11.53 -8.47
C ASP A 118 13.44 12.20 -7.41
N PHE A 119 12.41 11.49 -6.98
CA PHE A 119 11.46 11.98 -5.97
C PHE A 119 12.11 12.24 -4.62
N LEU A 120 13.14 11.47 -4.26
CA LEU A 120 13.84 11.67 -3.00
C LEU A 120 14.65 12.98 -3.01
N ALA A 121 15.32 13.28 -4.12
CA ALA A 121 16.02 14.56 -4.27
C ALA A 121 15.04 15.74 -4.24
N GLU A 122 13.85 15.59 -4.81
CA GLU A 122 12.80 16.63 -4.80
C GLU A 122 12.29 16.89 -3.36
N ILE A 123 12.00 15.84 -2.59
CA ILE A 123 11.58 16.00 -1.18
C ILE A 123 12.69 16.62 -0.33
N ARG A 124 13.96 16.22 -0.55
CA ARG A 124 15.10 16.84 0.14
C ARG A 124 15.25 18.32 -0.17
N ALA A 125 14.97 18.73 -1.40
CA ALA A 125 15.00 20.13 -1.79
C ALA A 125 13.91 20.96 -1.08
N ASP A 126 12.72 20.38 -0.87
CA ASP A 126 11.61 21.01 -0.18
C ASP A 126 11.72 20.92 1.35
N CYS A 127 12.41 19.90 1.86
CA CYS A 127 12.63 19.62 3.30
C CYS A 127 14.11 19.32 3.55
N PRO A 128 14.99 20.31 3.59
CA PRO A 128 16.43 20.11 3.83
C PRO A 128 16.74 19.39 5.16
N GLU A 129 15.87 19.54 6.15
CA GLU A 129 15.97 18.90 7.48
C GLU A 129 15.99 17.37 7.38
N LEU A 130 15.49 16.81 6.27
CA LEU A 130 15.48 15.38 6.02
C LEU A 130 16.89 14.77 6.02
N SER A 131 17.91 15.53 5.59
CA SER A 131 19.31 15.11 5.57
C SER A 131 20.01 15.24 6.92
N GLU A 132 19.47 16.01 7.85
CA GLU A 132 20.13 16.38 9.11
C GLU A 132 19.57 15.61 10.32
N GLN A 133 18.33 15.13 10.24
CA GLN A 133 17.61 14.50 11.35
C GLN A 133 17.76 12.97 11.33
N GLN A 134 17.25 12.32 12.37
CA GLN A 134 17.31 10.87 12.53
C GLN A 134 16.04 10.20 12.01
N PRO A 135 16.11 8.93 11.56
CA PRO A 135 14.93 8.17 11.13
C PRO A 135 13.85 8.10 12.22
N PHE A 136 12.60 8.13 11.81
CA PHE A 136 11.39 8.02 12.65
C PHE A 136 11.12 9.20 13.59
N ALA A 137 11.86 10.31 13.44
CA ALA A 137 11.71 11.53 14.22
C ALA A 137 11.80 12.77 13.33
N PHE A 138 11.40 12.65 12.07
CA PHE A 138 11.41 13.74 11.11
C PHE A 138 10.45 14.86 11.53
N ASP A 139 10.88 16.09 11.38
CA ASP A 139 10.10 17.28 11.66
C ASP A 139 10.49 18.40 10.69
N SER A 140 9.53 18.90 9.92
CA SER A 140 9.75 19.99 8.97
C SER A 140 8.51 20.89 8.90
N PRO A 141 8.69 22.23 8.84
CA PRO A 141 7.58 23.15 8.63
C PRO A 141 6.86 22.97 7.29
N ALA A 142 7.56 22.44 6.29
CA ALA A 142 6.99 22.20 4.96
C ALA A 142 6.01 21.00 4.96
N LEU A 143 6.25 20.00 5.80
CA LEU A 143 5.43 18.79 5.94
C LEU A 143 5.21 18.47 7.45
N PRO A 144 4.42 19.28 8.17
CA PRO A 144 4.38 19.26 9.64
C PRO A 144 3.84 17.94 10.24
N GLU A 145 3.00 17.21 9.51
CA GLU A 145 2.46 15.93 9.96
C GLU A 145 3.38 14.74 9.66
N LEU A 146 4.31 14.88 8.69
CA LEU A 146 5.20 13.81 8.27
C LEU A 146 6.29 13.58 9.31
N LYS A 147 6.37 12.36 9.88
CA LYS A 147 7.35 11.97 10.92
C LYS A 147 8.25 10.81 10.49
N THR A 148 7.87 10.08 9.44
CA THR A 148 8.57 8.87 9.01
C THR A 148 8.67 8.84 7.49
N VAL A 149 9.89 8.69 6.97
CA VAL A 149 10.16 8.48 5.54
C VAL A 149 10.90 7.16 5.36
N ILE A 150 10.37 6.29 4.49
CA ILE A 150 10.88 4.95 4.24
C ILE A 150 11.12 4.79 2.76
N THR A 151 12.33 4.37 2.36
CA THR A 151 12.65 4.03 0.98
C THR A 151 12.63 2.52 0.76
N ILE A 152 11.99 2.10 -0.33
CA ILE A 152 11.87 0.69 -0.73
C ILE A 152 13.17 0.19 -1.39
N ASP A 153 13.85 1.06 -2.11
CA ASP A 153 15.07 0.78 -2.88
C ASP A 153 16.37 0.92 -2.06
N GLY A 154 16.26 1.14 -0.75
CA GLY A 154 17.35 1.08 0.19
C GLY A 154 18.20 2.36 0.32
N GLU A 155 17.83 3.45 -0.33
CA GLU A 155 18.47 4.75 -0.12
C GLU A 155 18.24 5.23 1.32
N THR A 156 19.31 5.48 2.06
CA THR A 156 19.25 5.90 3.49
C THR A 156 20.22 7.04 3.73
N GLU A 157 19.73 8.14 4.28
CA GLU A 157 20.54 9.26 4.75
C GLU A 157 19.66 10.14 5.64
N GLY A 158 20.21 10.61 6.76
CA GLY A 158 19.46 11.47 7.67
C GLY A 158 18.22 10.78 8.24
N ALA A 159 17.06 11.40 8.10
CA ALA A 159 15.78 10.90 8.63
C ALA A 159 15.14 9.77 7.78
N ILE A 160 15.82 9.28 6.77
CA ILE A 160 15.30 8.24 5.87
C ILE A 160 15.68 6.85 6.36
N ALA A 161 14.71 6.00 6.54
CA ALA A 161 14.91 4.59 6.85
C ALA A 161 14.79 3.72 5.59
N SER A 162 15.57 2.64 5.51
CA SER A 162 15.33 1.61 4.50
C SER A 162 14.10 0.77 4.83
N TRP A 163 13.50 0.13 3.81
CA TRP A 163 12.46 -0.87 4.00
C TRP A 163 12.87 -1.97 4.98
N SER A 164 14.10 -2.48 4.86
CA SER A 164 14.60 -3.55 5.74
C SER A 164 14.73 -3.09 7.19
N ASP A 165 15.27 -1.89 7.45
CA ASP A 165 15.39 -1.34 8.80
C ASP A 165 14.01 -1.11 9.42
N PHE A 166 13.07 -0.62 8.61
CA PHE A 166 11.70 -0.45 9.07
C PHE A 166 11.03 -1.79 9.38
N MET A 167 11.16 -2.80 8.53
CA MET A 167 10.65 -4.15 8.76
C MET A 167 11.18 -4.78 10.05
N ASN A 168 12.46 -4.54 10.41
CA ASN A 168 13.07 -5.06 11.63
C ASN A 168 12.46 -4.47 12.93
N ARG A 169 11.77 -3.34 12.83
CA ARG A 169 11.08 -2.73 13.98
C ARG A 169 9.86 -3.53 14.45
N ASN A 170 9.41 -4.50 13.69
CA ASN A 170 8.29 -5.38 14.08
C ASN A 170 8.50 -6.04 15.46
N SER A 171 9.75 -6.29 15.84
CA SER A 171 10.10 -6.87 17.15
C SER A 171 9.80 -5.94 18.34
N LEU A 172 9.60 -4.66 18.12
CA LEU A 172 9.27 -3.67 19.14
C LEU A 172 7.77 -3.65 19.51
N TYR A 173 6.94 -4.39 18.77
CA TYR A 173 5.50 -4.43 19.00
C TYR A 173 4.99 -5.88 19.03
N SER A 174 4.12 -6.21 19.96
CA SER A 174 3.62 -7.58 20.14
C SER A 174 2.58 -7.98 19.08
N GLU A 175 2.39 -9.29 18.90
CA GLU A 175 1.28 -9.81 18.07
C GLU A 175 -0.08 -9.47 18.67
N GLU A 176 -0.20 -9.50 20.00
CA GLU A 176 -1.43 -9.15 20.72
C GLU A 176 -1.85 -7.70 20.42
N ALA A 177 -0.91 -6.75 20.47
CA ALA A 177 -1.19 -5.35 20.14
C ALA A 177 -1.60 -5.16 18.67
N LEU A 178 -1.10 -5.98 17.74
CA LEU A 178 -1.56 -5.99 16.36
C LEU A 178 -3.01 -6.50 16.27
N LEU A 179 -3.33 -7.57 16.99
CA LEU A 179 -4.70 -8.13 17.01
C LEU A 179 -5.69 -7.13 17.60
N ASP A 180 -5.32 -6.41 18.67
CA ASP A 180 -6.14 -5.36 19.27
C ASP A 180 -6.38 -4.20 18.28
N ALA A 181 -5.33 -3.76 17.59
CA ALA A 181 -5.44 -2.72 16.57
C ALA A 181 -6.38 -3.17 15.43
N GLN A 182 -6.21 -4.38 14.91
CA GLN A 182 -7.07 -4.95 13.87
C GLN A 182 -8.52 -5.08 14.32
N ALA A 183 -8.76 -5.56 15.55
CA ALA A 183 -10.11 -5.72 16.10
C ALA A 183 -10.87 -4.38 16.24
N SER A 184 -10.16 -3.25 16.28
CA SER A 184 -10.76 -1.91 16.34
C SER A 184 -11.24 -1.39 14.98
N VAL A 185 -10.84 -2.03 13.87
CA VAL A 185 -11.15 -1.57 12.51
C VAL A 185 -12.57 -1.92 12.12
N ASN A 186 -13.32 -0.94 11.65
CA ASN A 186 -14.70 -1.12 11.22
C ASN A 186 -14.81 -1.18 9.69
N PRO A 187 -15.82 -1.89 9.15
CA PRO A 187 -16.04 -1.96 7.71
C PRO A 187 -16.27 -0.62 7.02
N GLU A 188 -16.80 0.36 7.75
CA GLU A 188 -17.09 1.71 7.25
C GLU A 188 -15.88 2.66 7.39
N ASP A 189 -14.78 2.23 8.02
CA ASP A 189 -13.56 3.02 8.10
C ASP A 189 -12.94 3.19 6.71
N ILE A 190 -12.30 4.33 6.51
CA ILE A 190 -11.63 4.64 5.24
C ILE A 190 -10.32 3.86 5.17
N CYS A 191 -10.12 3.10 4.09
CA CYS A 191 -8.87 2.37 3.84
C CYS A 191 -7.98 3.04 2.79
N TYR A 192 -8.57 3.78 1.84
CA TYR A 192 -7.84 4.46 0.78
C TYR A 192 -8.24 5.93 0.63
N ILE A 193 -7.26 6.79 0.33
CA ILE A 193 -7.42 8.07 -0.32
C ILE A 193 -6.74 7.96 -1.69
N LEU A 194 -7.54 7.96 -2.78
CA LEU A 194 -7.06 7.88 -4.15
C LEU A 194 -7.21 9.24 -4.81
N TYR A 195 -6.10 9.77 -5.35
CA TYR A 195 -6.13 11.08 -5.99
C TYR A 195 -6.55 10.99 -7.46
N THR A 196 -7.47 11.88 -7.84
CA THR A 196 -7.90 12.05 -9.24
C THR A 196 -7.38 13.37 -9.77
N SER A 197 -7.02 13.39 -11.07
CA SER A 197 -6.76 14.62 -11.81
C SER A 197 -8.10 15.36 -11.97
N GLY A 198 -8.40 16.26 -11.04
CA GLY A 198 -9.60 17.08 -11.14
C GLY A 198 -9.51 18.12 -12.25
N SER A 199 -10.66 18.66 -12.71
CA SER A 199 -10.75 19.85 -13.59
C SER A 199 -10.20 21.13 -12.95
N THR A 200 -9.72 21.07 -11.71
CA THR A 200 -9.11 22.15 -10.92
C THR A 200 -7.60 21.93 -10.83
N ALA A 201 -6.85 23.00 -10.53
CA ALA A 201 -5.38 23.02 -10.53
C ALA A 201 -4.69 22.04 -9.56
N SER A 202 -5.43 21.37 -8.67
CA SER A 202 -4.88 20.44 -7.66
C SER A 202 -5.65 19.12 -7.64
N PRO A 203 -4.97 17.97 -7.42
CA PRO A 203 -5.61 16.66 -7.28
C PRO A 203 -6.62 16.64 -6.14
N LYS A 204 -7.70 15.85 -6.30
CA LYS A 204 -8.73 15.65 -5.28
C LYS A 204 -8.65 14.23 -4.72
N GLY A 205 -8.58 14.09 -3.39
CA GLY A 205 -8.58 12.81 -2.69
C GLY A 205 -9.98 12.24 -2.56
N VAL A 206 -10.20 11.06 -3.13
CA VAL A 206 -11.43 10.28 -3.00
C VAL A 206 -11.24 9.24 -1.91
N MET A 207 -12.09 9.28 -0.89
CA MET A 207 -12.04 8.35 0.25
C MET A 207 -12.88 7.10 -0.04
N LEU A 208 -12.29 5.92 0.17
CA LEU A 208 -12.95 4.63 -0.02
C LEU A 208 -12.94 3.85 1.29
N ALA A 209 -14.11 3.32 1.69
CA ALA A 209 -14.25 2.48 2.86
C ALA A 209 -13.94 1.00 2.54
N HIS A 210 -13.47 0.25 3.54
CA HIS A 210 -13.16 -1.18 3.42
C HIS A 210 -14.29 -1.97 2.78
N LYS A 211 -15.49 -1.86 3.34
CA LYS A 211 -16.68 -2.58 2.86
C LYS A 211 -16.97 -2.30 1.40
N GLY A 212 -16.93 -1.02 1.00
CA GLY A 212 -17.20 -0.64 -0.39
C GLY A 212 -16.19 -1.25 -1.37
N VAL A 213 -14.91 -1.28 -1.01
CA VAL A 213 -13.84 -1.89 -1.82
C VAL A 213 -14.04 -3.40 -1.96
N ILE A 214 -14.34 -4.10 -0.86
CA ILE A 214 -14.53 -5.56 -0.86
C ILE A 214 -15.80 -5.95 -1.61
N GLU A 215 -16.93 -5.28 -1.36
CA GLU A 215 -18.20 -5.58 -2.02
C GLU A 215 -18.15 -5.33 -3.52
N ASN A 216 -17.59 -4.19 -3.93
CA ASN A 216 -17.35 -3.87 -5.34
C ASN A 216 -16.43 -4.91 -6.01
N GLY A 217 -15.33 -5.28 -5.35
CA GLY A 217 -14.42 -6.30 -5.87
C GLY A 217 -15.11 -7.65 -6.05
N PHE A 218 -15.86 -8.11 -5.05
CA PHE A 218 -16.63 -9.35 -5.14
C PHE A 218 -17.63 -9.31 -6.32
N ASP A 219 -18.41 -8.24 -6.45
CA ASP A 219 -19.40 -8.12 -7.52
C ASP A 219 -18.76 -8.03 -8.92
N ILE A 220 -17.58 -7.43 -9.05
CA ILE A 220 -16.79 -7.44 -10.31
C ILE A 220 -16.34 -8.88 -10.63
N GLY A 221 -15.76 -9.58 -9.66
CA GLY A 221 -15.27 -10.94 -9.86
C GLY A 221 -16.38 -11.93 -10.21
N GLU A 222 -17.56 -11.83 -9.57
CA GLU A 222 -18.74 -12.65 -9.93
C GLU A 222 -19.19 -12.40 -11.39
N ARG A 223 -19.18 -11.15 -11.85
CA ARG A 223 -19.52 -10.82 -13.25
C ARG A 223 -18.49 -11.32 -14.27
N GLN A 224 -17.23 -11.40 -13.85
CA GLN A 224 -16.13 -11.95 -14.65
C GLN A 224 -16.01 -13.46 -14.52
N HIS A 225 -16.80 -14.09 -13.65
CA HIS A 225 -16.74 -15.52 -13.32
C HIS A 225 -15.36 -15.96 -12.80
N LEU A 226 -14.71 -15.09 -12.01
CA LEU A 226 -13.40 -15.40 -11.44
C LEU A 226 -13.48 -16.57 -10.46
N THR A 227 -12.40 -17.34 -10.40
CA THR A 227 -12.22 -18.48 -9.53
C THR A 227 -10.82 -18.47 -8.91
N GLU A 228 -10.56 -19.37 -7.96
CA GLU A 228 -9.24 -19.57 -7.38
C GLU A 228 -8.16 -20.03 -8.37
N LYS A 229 -8.53 -20.43 -9.59
CA LYS A 229 -7.60 -20.88 -10.64
C LYS A 229 -7.15 -19.73 -11.53
N ASP A 230 -7.84 -18.60 -11.44
CA ASP A 230 -7.57 -17.46 -12.31
C ASP A 230 -6.30 -16.71 -11.87
N ARG A 231 -5.63 -16.18 -12.85
CA ARG A 231 -4.42 -15.37 -12.70
C ARG A 231 -4.69 -14.00 -13.33
N LEU A 232 -4.73 -12.98 -12.49
CA LEU A 232 -4.92 -11.61 -12.94
C LEU A 232 -3.57 -10.97 -13.27
N TRP A 233 -3.28 -10.73 -14.54
CA TRP A 233 -2.17 -9.88 -14.92
C TRP A 233 -2.49 -8.41 -14.63
N LEU A 234 -1.74 -7.80 -13.72
CA LEU A 234 -1.95 -6.44 -13.24
C LEU A 234 -0.79 -5.53 -13.63
N ALA A 235 -0.90 -4.88 -14.78
CA ALA A 235 0.01 -3.86 -15.27
C ALA A 235 -0.53 -2.43 -15.09
N VAL A 236 -1.84 -2.31 -14.82
CA VAL A 236 -2.44 -1.01 -14.49
C VAL A 236 -1.93 -0.55 -13.13
N PRO A 237 -1.54 0.73 -12.98
CA PRO A 237 -1.00 1.23 -11.72
C PRO A 237 -1.92 0.99 -10.53
N LEU A 238 -1.34 0.47 -9.44
CA LEU A 238 -2.04 0.22 -8.19
C LEU A 238 -2.49 1.52 -7.48
N PHE A 239 -1.85 2.65 -7.74
CA PHE A 239 -2.29 3.94 -7.19
C PHE A 239 -3.57 4.49 -7.85
N TRP A 240 -4.05 3.89 -8.96
CA TRP A 240 -5.36 4.19 -9.53
C TRP A 240 -6.45 3.25 -8.98
N SER A 241 -7.68 3.76 -8.92
CA SER A 241 -8.83 2.99 -8.44
C SER A 241 -9.07 1.71 -9.23
N PHE A 242 -8.75 1.68 -10.54
CA PHE A 242 -8.86 0.46 -11.33
C PHE A 242 -7.93 -0.64 -10.79
N GLY A 243 -6.67 -0.32 -10.43
CA GLY A 243 -5.74 -1.28 -9.87
C GLY A 243 -6.12 -1.71 -8.46
N SER A 244 -6.19 -0.75 -7.53
CA SER A 244 -6.33 -1.03 -6.09
C SER A 244 -7.74 -1.31 -5.61
N ALA A 245 -8.77 -0.65 -6.18
CA ALA A 245 -10.14 -0.72 -5.68
C ALA A 245 -11.07 -1.58 -6.57
N ASN A 246 -10.65 -1.99 -7.76
CA ASN A 246 -11.43 -2.85 -8.65
C ASN A 246 -10.72 -4.18 -8.92
N ALA A 247 -9.58 -4.17 -9.61
CA ALA A 247 -8.90 -5.38 -10.06
C ALA A 247 -8.33 -6.22 -8.90
N LEU A 248 -7.62 -5.58 -7.98
CA LEU A 248 -7.03 -6.23 -6.80
C LEU A 248 -8.11 -6.91 -5.92
N PRO A 249 -9.16 -6.23 -5.44
CA PRO A 249 -10.16 -6.89 -4.63
C PRO A 249 -11.00 -7.90 -5.41
N ALA A 250 -11.18 -7.76 -6.73
CA ALA A 250 -11.91 -8.74 -7.53
C ALA A 250 -11.22 -10.10 -7.51
N ILE A 251 -9.93 -10.16 -7.79
CA ILE A 251 -9.19 -11.43 -7.77
C ILE A 251 -9.00 -11.96 -6.34
N MET A 252 -8.77 -11.08 -5.36
CA MET A 252 -8.58 -11.50 -3.96
C MET A 252 -9.82 -12.12 -3.36
N THR A 253 -11.00 -11.54 -3.55
CA THR A 253 -12.26 -12.09 -3.04
C THR A 253 -12.61 -13.45 -3.63
N HIS A 254 -11.99 -13.83 -4.75
CA HIS A 254 -12.14 -15.11 -5.43
C HIS A 254 -10.95 -16.07 -5.17
N GLY A 255 -9.93 -15.62 -4.44
CA GLY A 255 -8.78 -16.44 -4.04
C GLY A 255 -7.84 -16.79 -5.20
N GLY A 256 -7.86 -16.01 -6.28
CA GLY A 256 -6.96 -16.19 -7.42
C GLY A 256 -5.58 -15.55 -7.21
N THR A 257 -4.73 -15.64 -8.21
CA THR A 257 -3.34 -15.16 -8.18
C THR A 257 -3.21 -13.82 -8.88
N ILE A 258 -2.47 -12.88 -8.28
CA ILE A 258 -2.11 -11.60 -8.88
C ILE A 258 -0.73 -11.74 -9.51
N VAL A 259 -0.61 -11.45 -10.80
CA VAL A 259 0.66 -11.40 -11.53
C VAL A 259 0.99 -9.93 -11.78
N LEU A 260 1.91 -9.39 -10.97
CA LEU A 260 2.30 -7.99 -11.03
C LEU A 260 3.28 -7.73 -12.17
N GLN A 261 3.03 -6.68 -12.91
CA GLN A 261 4.01 -6.06 -13.78
C GLN A 261 4.24 -4.63 -13.30
N GLU A 262 5.49 -4.28 -13.05
CA GLU A 262 5.89 -3.01 -12.45
C GLU A 262 5.38 -1.80 -13.25
N SER A 263 5.53 -1.87 -14.57
CA SER A 263 4.97 -0.93 -15.54
C SER A 263 4.59 -1.69 -16.78
N PHE A 264 3.60 -1.19 -17.54
CA PHE A 264 3.20 -1.82 -18.79
C PHE A 264 4.37 -1.86 -19.78
N ASP A 265 4.68 -3.06 -20.26
CA ASP A 265 5.63 -3.36 -21.32
C ASP A 265 5.02 -4.47 -22.19
N ALA A 266 4.84 -4.20 -23.49
CA ALA A 266 4.11 -5.09 -24.39
C ALA A 266 4.88 -6.41 -24.66
N ASP A 267 6.21 -6.36 -24.78
CA ASP A 267 7.01 -7.54 -25.05
C ASP A 267 7.04 -8.46 -23.81
N ARG A 268 7.18 -7.87 -22.64
CA ARG A 268 7.10 -8.60 -21.38
C ARG A 268 5.70 -9.15 -21.11
N ALA A 269 4.65 -8.44 -21.49
CA ALA A 269 3.27 -8.92 -21.37
C ALA A 269 3.07 -10.23 -22.13
N LEU A 270 3.58 -10.33 -23.37
CA LEU A 270 3.48 -11.54 -24.20
C LEU A 270 4.24 -12.75 -23.59
N THR A 271 5.19 -12.54 -22.70
CA THR A 271 5.89 -13.62 -21.99
C THR A 271 5.23 -14.02 -20.68
N ILE A 272 4.36 -13.16 -20.12
CA ILE A 272 3.65 -13.38 -18.85
C ILE A 272 2.32 -14.12 -19.10
N ILE A 273 1.65 -13.80 -20.21
CA ILE A 273 0.39 -14.41 -20.64
C ILE A 273 0.64 -15.75 -21.33
#